data_2bfa4f8e48388533ab05fc056fdc904b
#
_entry.id   2bfa4f8e48388533ab05fc056fdc904b
#
_cell.length_a   1.000
_cell.length_b   1.000
_cell.length_c   1.000
_cell.angle_alpha   90.00
_cell.angle_beta   90.00
_cell.angle_gamma   90.00
#
_symmetry.space_group_name_H-M   'P 1'
#
loop_
_entity.id
_entity.type
_entity.pdbx_description
1 polymer ?
#
loop_
_entity_poly.entity_id
_entity_poly.type
_entity_poly.pdbx_seq_one_letter_code
_entity_poly.pdbx_strand_id
1 'polypeptide(L)'
;MGISQFIKDKAMELGFSACGIAEVAKAGSEEAYFDQWIAEGYHAGMKYMENHREIRLNPDGLVEGAKSVISVALNYYPKVLRNPAEPYISYYAYGEDYHGVVKDKLRQLWKAITEHHPSNNEARVFTDSAPLLERYWAWKAGLGWIGKNTNLIIPGKGSFFFLGEIVTTLEVDTYDSPQKNHCGSCTRCMDACPTGALERAKRLNARKCISYLTIEHRGEIPAEQASLLGNRIYGCDPC
;
A
#
# COMPACT_ATOMS: atom_id res chain seq x y z
N MET A 1 29.79 -2.21 -5.47
CA MET A 1 28.32 -2.29 -5.58
C MET A 1 27.77 -0.99 -5.05
N GLY A 2 26.89 -0.30 -5.80
CA GLY A 2 26.27 0.95 -5.34
C GLY A 2 25.31 0.69 -4.18
N ILE A 3 25.03 1.74 -3.40
CA ILE A 3 24.18 1.62 -2.20
C ILE A 3 22.74 1.19 -2.57
N SER A 4 22.21 1.65 -3.70
CA SER A 4 20.87 1.25 -4.17
C SER A 4 20.75 -0.25 -4.41
N GLN A 5 21.77 -0.86 -5.03
CA GLN A 5 21.77 -2.30 -5.28
C GLN A 5 21.93 -3.08 -3.98
N PHE A 6 22.79 -2.64 -3.06
CA PHE A 6 22.92 -3.25 -1.73
C PHE A 6 21.58 -3.27 -0.98
N ILE A 7 20.86 -2.14 -0.97
CA ILE A 7 19.54 -2.02 -0.33
C ILE A 7 18.56 -3.06 -0.90
N LYS A 8 18.49 -3.17 -2.24
CA LYS A 8 17.58 -4.11 -2.91
C LYS A 8 17.92 -5.56 -2.59
N ASP A 9 19.20 -5.92 -2.69
CA ASP A 9 19.65 -7.28 -2.41
C ASP A 9 19.37 -7.66 -0.95
N LYS A 10 19.65 -6.74 -0.02
CA LYS A 10 19.39 -6.95 1.40
C LYS A 10 17.90 -7.07 1.73
N ALA A 11 17.05 -6.31 1.07
CA ALA A 11 15.60 -6.45 1.21
C ALA A 11 15.14 -7.85 0.76
N MET A 12 15.66 -8.36 -0.36
CA MET A 12 15.33 -9.71 -0.83
C MET A 12 15.83 -10.79 0.14
N GLU A 13 17.04 -10.66 0.71
CA GLU A 13 17.56 -11.56 1.74
C GLU A 13 16.68 -11.59 3.00
N LEU A 14 16.09 -10.46 3.39
CA LEU A 14 15.15 -10.34 4.49
C LEU A 14 13.75 -10.91 4.16
N GLY A 15 13.55 -11.41 2.93
CA GLY A 15 12.33 -12.10 2.49
C GLY A 15 11.25 -11.17 1.93
N PHE A 16 11.58 -9.93 1.60
CA PHE A 16 10.66 -9.10 0.79
C PHE A 16 10.57 -9.64 -0.63
N SER A 17 9.45 -9.42 -1.28
CA SER A 17 9.19 -9.89 -2.65
C SER A 17 9.59 -8.88 -3.71
N ALA A 18 9.69 -7.62 -3.33
CA ALA A 18 10.15 -6.51 -4.16
C ALA A 18 10.69 -5.39 -3.28
N CYS A 19 11.64 -4.63 -3.81
CA CYS A 19 12.20 -3.43 -3.22
C CYS A 19 12.55 -2.44 -4.34
N GLY A 20 12.34 -1.15 -4.08
CA GLY A 20 12.73 -0.06 -4.97
C GLY A 20 12.89 1.24 -4.19
N ILE A 21 13.50 2.23 -4.83
CA ILE A 21 13.87 3.49 -4.17
C ILE A 21 13.40 4.66 -5.03
N ALA A 22 12.58 5.53 -4.45
CA ALA A 22 12.11 6.76 -5.08
C ALA A 22 12.80 7.97 -4.47
N GLU A 23 13.11 8.95 -5.32
CA GLU A 23 13.50 10.27 -4.86
C GLU A 23 12.31 10.99 -4.24
N VAL A 24 12.51 11.64 -3.08
CA VAL A 24 11.48 12.41 -2.39
C VAL A 24 11.11 13.64 -3.22
N ALA A 25 9.83 13.80 -3.46
CA ALA A 25 9.22 14.99 -4.03
C ALA A 25 7.75 15.04 -3.64
N LYS A 26 7.14 16.22 -3.70
CA LYS A 26 5.69 16.34 -3.48
C LYS A 26 4.93 15.45 -4.50
N ALA A 27 3.94 14.69 -4.02
CA ALA A 27 3.09 13.82 -4.84
C ALA A 27 2.04 14.63 -5.62
N GLY A 28 2.49 15.59 -6.43
CA GLY A 28 1.61 16.55 -7.11
C GLY A 28 0.60 15.91 -8.06
N SER A 29 0.95 14.79 -8.70
CA SER A 29 0.01 14.05 -9.55
C SER A 29 -1.16 13.43 -8.80
N GLU A 30 -1.01 13.16 -7.51
CA GLU A 30 -2.03 12.54 -6.66
C GLU A 30 -2.85 13.58 -5.89
N GLU A 31 -2.39 14.83 -5.81
CA GLU A 31 -3.03 15.90 -5.03
C GLU A 31 -4.48 16.11 -5.43
N ALA A 32 -4.72 16.45 -6.70
CA ALA A 32 -6.07 16.69 -7.21
C ALA A 32 -6.98 15.46 -7.10
N TYR A 33 -6.42 14.25 -7.30
CA TYR A 33 -7.16 13.02 -7.14
C TYR A 33 -7.58 12.78 -5.69
N PHE A 34 -6.67 12.97 -4.74
CA PHE A 34 -6.92 12.81 -3.32
C PHE A 34 -7.97 13.81 -2.82
N ASP A 35 -7.81 15.10 -3.16
CA ASP A 35 -8.74 16.15 -2.78
C ASP A 35 -10.14 15.91 -3.32
N GLN A 36 -10.26 15.50 -4.58
CA GLN A 36 -11.55 15.16 -5.16
C GLN A 36 -12.18 13.95 -4.47
N TRP A 37 -11.41 12.92 -4.14
CA TRP A 37 -11.89 11.72 -3.45
C TRP A 37 -12.43 12.05 -2.04
N ILE A 38 -11.74 12.94 -1.32
CA ILE A 38 -12.20 13.48 -0.02
C ILE A 38 -13.46 14.34 -0.21
N ALA A 39 -13.46 15.28 -1.16
CA ALA A 39 -14.59 16.17 -1.39
C ALA A 39 -15.88 15.43 -1.79
N GLU A 40 -15.78 14.32 -2.52
CA GLU A 40 -16.89 13.44 -2.85
C GLU A 40 -17.35 12.57 -1.67
N GLY A 41 -16.66 12.60 -0.52
CA GLY A 41 -16.93 11.80 0.67
C GLY A 41 -16.71 10.30 0.43
N TYR A 42 -15.86 9.93 -0.54
CA TYR A 42 -15.60 8.53 -0.90
C TYR A 42 -14.78 7.79 0.15
N HIS A 43 -14.16 8.49 1.08
CA HIS A 43 -13.48 7.95 2.26
C HIS A 43 -14.48 7.46 3.35
N ALA A 44 -15.76 7.72 3.19
CA ALA A 44 -16.83 7.33 4.11
C ALA A 44 -16.56 7.81 5.56
N GLY A 45 -16.58 6.91 6.56
CA GLY A 45 -16.29 7.24 7.96
C GLY A 45 -14.81 7.33 8.34
N MET A 46 -13.89 7.13 7.40
CA MET A 46 -12.44 7.17 7.64
C MET A 46 -11.93 8.62 7.74
N LYS A 47 -12.39 9.37 8.76
CA LYS A 47 -12.03 10.79 8.96
C LYS A 47 -10.52 11.02 9.09
N TYR A 48 -9.77 10.01 9.53
CA TYR A 48 -8.31 10.09 9.59
C TYR A 48 -7.67 10.32 8.21
N MET A 49 -8.39 10.04 7.11
CA MET A 49 -7.91 10.35 5.77
C MET A 49 -7.89 11.85 5.46
N GLU A 50 -8.75 12.64 6.12
CA GLU A 50 -8.77 14.10 6.00
C GLU A 50 -7.59 14.76 6.73
N ASN A 51 -7.03 14.05 7.73
CA ASN A 51 -5.96 14.58 8.58
C ASN A 51 -4.60 14.49 7.87
N HIS A 52 -3.73 15.45 8.21
CA HIS A 52 -2.33 15.46 7.77
C HIS A 52 -2.14 15.44 6.25
N ARG A 53 -3.04 16.09 5.50
CA ARG A 53 -3.02 16.13 4.03
C ARG A 53 -1.65 16.49 3.46
N GLU A 54 -1.00 17.55 3.98
CA GLU A 54 0.30 18.00 3.49
C GLU A 54 1.39 16.94 3.70
N ILE A 55 1.38 16.26 4.85
CA ILE A 55 2.33 15.17 5.14
C ILE A 55 2.07 13.98 4.21
N ARG A 56 0.79 13.65 3.92
CA ARG A 56 0.44 12.57 2.98
C ARG A 56 1.03 12.80 1.59
N LEU A 57 1.03 14.05 1.16
CA LEU A 57 1.50 14.46 -0.15
C LEU A 57 3.01 14.73 -0.18
N ASN A 58 3.63 14.97 0.97
CA ASN A 58 5.07 15.25 1.07
C ASN A 58 5.69 14.56 2.30
N PRO A 59 6.46 13.47 2.13
CA PRO A 59 7.06 12.73 3.23
C PRO A 59 8.16 13.49 3.98
N ASP A 60 8.60 14.65 3.51
CA ASP A 60 9.47 15.56 4.26
C ASP A 60 8.89 15.93 5.63
N GLY A 61 7.56 16.02 5.73
CA GLY A 61 6.85 16.19 7.01
C GLY A 61 6.93 15.00 7.97
N LEU A 62 7.43 13.84 7.53
CA LEU A 62 7.68 12.66 8.37
C LEU A 62 9.15 12.58 8.83
N VAL A 63 10.08 12.95 7.96
CA VAL A 63 11.52 13.02 8.22
C VAL A 63 12.03 14.29 7.55
N GLU A 64 12.42 15.28 8.33
CA GLU A 64 12.91 16.57 7.83
C GLU A 64 14.15 16.37 6.95
N GLY A 65 14.16 16.98 5.78
CA GLY A 65 15.25 16.83 4.82
C GLY A 65 15.31 15.46 4.14
N ALA A 66 14.21 14.72 4.14
CA ALA A 66 14.14 13.42 3.46
C ALA A 66 14.54 13.52 1.99
N LYS A 67 15.36 12.58 1.52
CA LYS A 67 15.85 12.47 0.14
C LYS A 67 15.30 11.24 -0.58
N SER A 68 15.11 10.14 0.17
CA SER A 68 14.73 8.85 -0.39
C SER A 68 13.55 8.24 0.35
N VAL A 69 12.68 7.57 -0.42
CA VAL A 69 11.70 6.60 0.08
C VAL A 69 12.07 5.24 -0.47
N ILE A 70 12.48 4.33 0.41
CA ILE A 70 12.73 2.92 0.10
C ILE A 70 11.41 2.20 0.33
N SER A 71 10.77 1.70 -0.73
CA SER A 71 9.53 0.94 -0.65
C SER A 71 9.80 -0.55 -0.82
N VAL A 72 9.16 -1.35 -0.01
CA VAL A 72 9.23 -2.81 -0.05
C VAL A 72 7.83 -3.43 -0.12
N ALA A 73 7.75 -4.66 -0.63
CA ALA A 73 6.52 -5.44 -0.67
C ALA A 73 6.74 -6.82 -0.06
N LEU A 74 5.92 -7.20 0.92
CA LEU A 74 5.92 -8.52 1.57
C LEU A 74 4.67 -9.28 1.16
N ASN A 75 4.83 -10.44 0.49
CA ASN A 75 3.70 -11.23 0.03
C ASN A 75 2.98 -11.91 1.20
N TYR A 76 1.63 -11.84 1.20
CA TYR A 76 0.78 -12.51 2.18
C TYR A 76 -0.17 -13.56 1.57
N TYR A 77 -0.05 -13.83 0.28
CA TYR A 77 -0.90 -14.83 -0.36
C TYR A 77 -0.60 -16.22 0.21
N PRO A 78 -1.60 -16.93 0.78
CA PRO A 78 -1.35 -18.18 1.48
C PRO A 78 -1.08 -19.32 0.51
N LYS A 79 -0.30 -20.30 0.97
CA LYS A 79 -0.06 -21.54 0.21
C LYS A 79 -1.30 -22.43 0.14
N VAL A 80 -2.12 -22.41 1.20
CA VAL A 80 -3.36 -23.18 1.31
C VAL A 80 -4.53 -22.20 1.26
N LEU A 81 -5.37 -22.37 0.26
CA LEU A 81 -6.56 -21.51 0.10
C LEU A 81 -7.64 -21.94 1.08
N ARG A 82 -8.44 -20.96 1.54
CA ARG A 82 -9.60 -21.22 2.39
C ARG A 82 -10.62 -22.13 1.67
N ASN A 83 -11.38 -22.86 2.45
CA ASN A 83 -12.55 -23.55 1.96
C ASN A 83 -13.67 -22.54 1.63
N PRO A 84 -14.21 -22.50 0.40
CA PRO A 84 -15.28 -21.57 0.03
C PRO A 84 -16.56 -21.67 0.86
N ALA A 85 -16.79 -22.80 1.52
CA ALA A 85 -17.96 -23.03 2.40
C ALA A 85 -17.83 -22.38 3.78
N GLU A 86 -16.62 -21.98 4.17
CA GLU A 86 -16.35 -21.35 5.47
C GLU A 86 -16.58 -19.85 5.43
N PRO A 87 -16.81 -19.21 6.61
CA PRO A 87 -16.84 -17.76 6.73
C PRO A 87 -15.58 -17.10 6.15
N TYR A 88 -15.78 -16.01 5.40
CA TYR A 88 -14.74 -15.38 4.64
C TYR A 88 -14.01 -14.32 5.47
N ILE A 89 -12.74 -14.57 5.76
CA ILE A 89 -11.78 -13.59 6.29
C ILE A 89 -10.74 -13.33 5.20
N SER A 90 -10.42 -12.08 4.93
CA SER A 90 -9.36 -11.71 3.97
C SER A 90 -8.02 -12.27 4.36
N TYR A 91 -7.24 -12.71 3.39
CA TYR A 91 -5.95 -13.35 3.61
C TYR A 91 -4.94 -12.47 4.34
N TYR A 92 -5.02 -11.15 4.19
CA TYR A 92 -4.11 -10.24 4.89
C TYR A 92 -4.25 -10.31 6.42
N ALA A 93 -5.40 -10.76 6.93
CA ALA A 93 -5.67 -10.88 8.36
C ALA A 93 -5.25 -12.23 8.95
N TYR A 94 -4.59 -13.10 8.17
CA TYR A 94 -4.12 -14.40 8.63
C TYR A 94 -2.73 -14.27 9.26
N GLY A 95 -2.51 -15.04 10.32
CA GLY A 95 -1.20 -15.13 10.97
C GLY A 95 -0.94 -14.02 11.99
N GLU A 96 0.31 -13.62 12.09
CA GLU A 96 0.76 -12.57 12.99
C GLU A 96 0.39 -11.17 12.47
N ASP A 97 0.31 -10.20 13.37
CA ASP A 97 0.10 -8.80 13.02
C ASP A 97 1.23 -8.28 12.10
N TYR A 98 0.87 -8.07 10.84
CA TYR A 98 1.83 -7.62 9.82
C TYR A 98 2.50 -6.28 10.13
N HIS A 99 1.86 -5.40 10.91
CA HIS A 99 2.46 -4.13 11.32
C HIS A 99 3.76 -4.35 12.09
N GLY A 100 3.78 -5.34 12.98
CA GLY A 100 4.99 -5.76 13.69
C GLY A 100 6.01 -6.38 12.75
N VAL A 101 5.58 -7.39 12.01
CA VAL A 101 6.46 -8.18 11.11
C VAL A 101 7.15 -7.29 10.07
N VAL A 102 6.40 -6.42 9.38
CA VAL A 102 6.98 -5.52 8.35
C VAL A 102 7.92 -4.50 8.98
N LYS A 103 7.50 -3.83 10.08
CA LYS A 103 8.36 -2.84 10.74
C LYS A 103 9.66 -3.44 11.27
N ASP A 104 9.64 -4.64 11.80
CA ASP A 104 10.84 -5.31 12.29
C ASP A 104 11.82 -5.66 11.15
N LYS A 105 11.30 -6.13 10.02
CA LYS A 105 12.11 -6.33 8.81
C LYS A 105 12.68 -5.03 8.25
N LEU A 106 11.90 -3.94 8.25
CA LEU A 106 12.37 -2.61 7.83
C LEU A 106 13.47 -2.08 8.76
N ARG A 107 13.36 -2.28 10.07
CA ARG A 107 14.42 -1.92 11.04
C ARG A 107 15.70 -2.72 10.79
N GLN A 108 15.57 -4.03 10.50
CA GLN A 108 16.71 -4.86 10.13
C GLN A 108 17.37 -4.38 8.84
N LEU A 109 16.55 -4.01 7.83
CA LEU A 109 17.06 -3.44 6.58
C LEU A 109 17.82 -2.14 6.83
N TRP A 110 17.21 -1.21 7.60
CA TRP A 110 17.85 0.06 7.92
C TRP A 110 19.16 -0.13 8.69
N LYS A 111 19.19 -1.03 9.67
CA LYS A 111 20.41 -1.38 10.41
C LYS A 111 21.50 -1.87 9.45
N ALA A 112 21.19 -2.78 8.54
CA ALA A 112 22.16 -3.27 7.56
C ALA A 112 22.67 -2.15 6.62
N ILE A 113 21.80 -1.22 6.22
CA ILE A 113 22.17 -0.04 5.42
C ILE A 113 23.18 0.82 6.17
N THR A 114 22.93 1.14 7.45
CA THR A 114 23.81 1.99 8.26
C THR A 114 25.14 1.31 8.60
N GLU A 115 25.16 -0.01 8.74
CA GLU A 115 26.39 -0.79 8.91
C GLU A 115 27.24 -0.82 7.63
N HIS A 116 26.60 -0.95 6.47
CA HIS A 116 27.27 -0.97 5.16
C HIS A 116 27.75 0.43 4.70
N HIS A 117 26.93 1.45 5.01
CA HIS A 117 27.17 2.84 4.63
C HIS A 117 27.06 3.76 5.85
N PRO A 118 28.07 3.78 6.74
CA PRO A 118 28.03 4.60 7.95
C PRO A 118 27.88 6.09 7.61
N SER A 119 26.83 6.70 8.15
CA SER A 119 26.51 8.11 7.92
C SER A 119 25.58 8.60 9.03
N ASN A 120 25.42 9.92 9.15
CA ASN A 120 24.49 10.54 10.09
C ASN A 120 23.07 10.68 9.50
N ASN A 121 22.68 9.78 8.58
CA ASN A 121 21.37 9.82 7.98
C ASN A 121 20.29 9.40 8.98
N GLU A 122 19.18 10.13 8.96
CA GLU A 122 17.99 9.81 9.72
C GLU A 122 17.02 8.96 8.90
N ALA A 123 16.25 8.12 9.57
CA ALA A 123 15.19 7.36 8.93
C ALA A 123 14.07 7.01 9.91
N ARG A 124 12.87 6.86 9.34
CA ARG A 124 11.71 6.28 10.01
C ARG A 124 11.08 5.21 9.14
N VAL A 125 10.58 4.17 9.80
CA VAL A 125 9.93 3.03 9.13
C VAL A 125 8.43 3.11 9.29
N PHE A 126 7.71 2.79 8.22
CA PHE A 126 6.26 2.88 8.15
C PHE A 126 5.67 1.62 7.51
N THR A 127 4.47 1.26 7.93
CA THR A 127 3.54 0.36 7.26
C THR A 127 2.15 0.66 7.78
N ASP A 128 1.23 1.04 6.92
CA ASP A 128 -0.21 1.31 7.12
C ASP A 128 -0.59 2.38 8.18
N SER A 129 0.25 2.68 9.15
CA SER A 129 -0.08 3.48 10.34
C SER A 129 0.37 4.95 10.28
N ALA A 130 0.82 5.45 9.14
CA ALA A 130 1.30 6.82 8.96
C ALA A 130 0.52 7.56 7.86
N PRO A 131 0.49 8.90 7.88
CA PRO A 131 -0.05 9.68 6.78
C PRO A 131 0.92 9.68 5.58
N LEU A 132 1.08 8.51 4.96
CA LEU A 132 1.93 8.28 3.78
C LEU A 132 1.11 7.60 2.69
N LEU A 133 1.27 8.01 1.44
CA LEU A 133 0.64 7.37 0.29
C LEU A 133 1.48 6.16 -0.16
N GLU A 134 1.48 5.07 0.63
CA GLU A 134 2.35 3.91 0.42
C GLU A 134 2.27 3.34 -1.00
N ARG A 135 1.07 3.16 -1.55
CA ARG A 135 0.90 2.67 -2.93
C ARG A 135 1.49 3.60 -3.98
N TYR A 136 1.42 4.91 -3.75
CA TYR A 136 2.04 5.91 -4.62
C TYR A 136 3.57 5.80 -4.57
N TRP A 137 4.14 5.70 -3.35
CA TRP A 137 5.59 5.60 -3.19
C TRP A 137 6.13 4.28 -3.74
N ALA A 138 5.44 3.17 -3.52
CA ALA A 138 5.78 1.89 -4.09
C ALA A 138 5.72 1.89 -5.63
N TRP A 139 4.71 2.57 -6.23
CA TRP A 139 4.67 2.80 -7.68
C TRP A 139 5.82 3.70 -8.14
N LYS A 140 6.08 4.81 -7.46
CA LYS A 140 7.16 5.74 -7.79
C LYS A 140 8.53 5.08 -7.68
N ALA A 141 8.71 4.17 -6.73
CA ALA A 141 9.89 3.32 -6.57
C ALA A 141 9.93 2.12 -7.54
N GLY A 142 9.05 2.06 -8.52
CA GLY A 142 9.12 1.07 -9.60
C GLY A 142 8.68 -0.35 -9.24
N LEU A 143 8.05 -0.60 -8.09
CA LEU A 143 7.62 -1.95 -7.69
C LEU A 143 6.56 -2.52 -8.63
N GLY A 144 5.70 -1.66 -9.16
CA GLY A 144 4.59 -2.06 -10.01
C GLY A 144 3.78 -0.86 -10.50
N TRP A 145 2.52 -1.07 -10.84
CA TRP A 145 1.61 0.01 -11.25
C TRP A 145 0.34 0.04 -10.39
N ILE A 146 -0.27 1.21 -10.26
CA ILE A 146 -1.58 1.33 -9.61
C ILE A 146 -2.67 0.86 -10.59
N GLY A 147 -3.32 -0.25 -10.25
CA GLY A 147 -4.38 -0.86 -11.02
C GLY A 147 -5.67 -0.04 -11.06
N LYS A 148 -6.64 -0.46 -11.89
CA LYS A 148 -8.00 0.11 -11.90
C LYS A 148 -8.72 -0.10 -10.56
N ASN A 149 -8.30 -1.12 -9.80
CA ASN A 149 -8.75 -1.45 -8.44
C ASN A 149 -8.12 -0.59 -7.34
N THR A 150 -7.31 0.40 -7.67
CA THR A 150 -6.54 1.25 -6.75
C THR A 150 -5.40 0.55 -5.99
N ASN A 151 -5.18 -0.74 -6.16
CA ASN A 151 -4.08 -1.47 -5.53
C ASN A 151 -2.81 -1.39 -6.38
N LEU A 152 -1.65 -1.54 -5.71
CA LEU A 152 -0.40 -1.80 -6.40
C LEU A 152 -0.41 -3.22 -6.98
N ILE A 153 -0.11 -3.34 -8.27
CA ILE A 153 0.03 -4.62 -8.95
C ILE A 153 1.50 -4.80 -9.35
N ILE A 154 2.13 -5.83 -8.82
CA ILE A 154 3.53 -6.17 -9.12
C ILE A 154 3.55 -7.16 -10.29
N PRO A 155 4.30 -6.89 -11.38
CA PRO A 155 4.36 -7.76 -12.56
C PRO A 155 4.66 -9.21 -12.19
N GLY A 156 3.83 -10.14 -12.69
CA GLY A 156 3.99 -11.57 -12.45
C GLY A 156 3.69 -12.06 -11.04
N LYS A 157 3.38 -11.15 -10.09
CA LYS A 157 3.18 -11.47 -8.67
C LYS A 157 1.81 -11.07 -8.12
N GLY A 158 1.05 -10.21 -8.84
CA GLY A 158 -0.28 -9.77 -8.42
C GLY A 158 -0.28 -8.62 -7.43
N SER A 159 -1.27 -8.58 -6.51
CA SER A 159 -1.52 -7.46 -5.58
C SER A 159 -1.59 -7.85 -4.10
N PHE A 160 -1.31 -9.09 -3.73
CA PHE A 160 -1.38 -9.59 -2.35
C PHE A 160 -0.08 -9.28 -1.59
N PHE A 161 0.16 -7.99 -1.31
CA PHE A 161 1.36 -7.52 -0.64
C PHE A 161 1.05 -6.51 0.45
N PHE A 162 1.67 -6.69 1.62
CA PHE A 162 1.87 -5.59 2.55
C PHE A 162 2.96 -4.69 2.00
N LEU A 163 2.74 -3.39 2.10
CA LEU A 163 3.73 -2.39 1.75
C LEU A 163 4.43 -1.90 3.02
N GLY A 164 5.64 -1.46 2.85
CA GLY A 164 6.39 -0.82 3.92
C GLY A 164 7.42 0.13 3.34
N GLU A 165 7.67 1.22 4.06
CA GLU A 165 8.56 2.28 3.63
C GLU A 165 9.58 2.65 4.69
N ILE A 166 10.79 2.97 4.22
CA ILE A 166 11.78 3.72 4.97
C ILE A 166 11.87 5.11 4.32
N VAL A 167 11.45 6.14 5.04
CA VAL A 167 11.67 7.53 4.65
C VAL A 167 12.98 7.98 5.30
N THR A 168 13.93 8.50 4.52
CA THR A 168 15.29 8.78 5.00
C THR A 168 15.93 9.99 4.33
N THR A 169 16.86 10.63 5.06
CA THR A 169 17.75 11.65 4.52
C THR A 169 18.91 11.08 3.67
N LEU A 170 19.05 9.76 3.61
CA LEU A 170 20.03 9.09 2.78
C LEU A 170 19.76 9.37 1.30
N GLU A 171 20.74 9.95 0.61
CA GLU A 171 20.77 10.06 -0.84
C GLU A 171 21.42 8.80 -1.42
N VAL A 172 20.84 8.25 -2.48
CA VAL A 172 21.35 7.02 -3.11
C VAL A 172 21.93 7.32 -4.50
N ASP A 173 22.76 6.40 -4.98
CA ASP A 173 23.42 6.50 -6.29
C ASP A 173 22.47 6.35 -7.47
N THR A 174 21.33 5.66 -7.29
CA THR A 174 20.35 5.42 -8.36
C THR A 174 18.95 5.32 -7.80
N TYR A 175 18.01 6.07 -8.38
CA TYR A 175 16.58 5.98 -8.11
C TYR A 175 15.87 5.16 -9.19
N ASP A 176 14.81 4.46 -8.77
CA ASP A 176 13.96 3.71 -9.70
C ASP A 176 12.93 4.62 -10.37
N SER A 177 12.36 4.15 -11.46
CA SER A 177 11.33 4.86 -12.22
C SER A 177 9.99 4.15 -12.17
N PRO A 178 8.87 4.90 -12.14
CA PRO A 178 7.53 4.34 -12.15
C PRO A 178 7.26 3.41 -13.32
N GLN A 179 6.58 2.30 -13.05
CA GLN A 179 6.16 1.40 -14.12
C GLN A 179 4.91 1.92 -14.85
N LYS A 180 4.83 1.59 -16.14
CA LYS A 180 3.64 1.88 -16.96
C LYS A 180 2.45 1.05 -16.49
N ASN A 181 1.25 1.58 -16.67
CA ASN A 181 0.02 0.85 -16.37
C ASN A 181 -0.25 -0.23 -17.43
N HIS A 182 -0.47 -1.46 -16.99
CA HIS A 182 -0.75 -2.61 -17.85
C HIS A 182 -2.21 -3.08 -17.82
N CYS A 183 -3.12 -2.33 -17.19
CA CYS A 183 -4.54 -2.71 -17.15
C CYS A 183 -5.22 -2.67 -18.54
N GLY A 184 -4.83 -1.76 -19.43
CA GLY A 184 -5.42 -1.62 -20.75
C GLY A 184 -6.96 -1.63 -20.72
N SER A 185 -7.60 -2.49 -21.52
CA SER A 185 -9.06 -2.68 -21.56
C SER A 185 -9.59 -3.61 -20.45
N CYS A 186 -8.75 -4.24 -19.61
CA CYS A 186 -9.19 -5.18 -18.59
C CYS A 186 -10.12 -4.53 -17.56
N THR A 187 -11.24 -5.20 -17.23
CA THR A 187 -12.25 -4.75 -16.26
C THR A 187 -12.48 -5.74 -15.10
N ARG A 188 -11.69 -6.83 -15.04
CA ARG A 188 -11.91 -7.96 -14.12
C ARG A 188 -12.16 -7.55 -12.68
N CYS A 189 -11.41 -6.58 -12.14
CA CYS A 189 -11.58 -6.13 -10.75
C CYS A 189 -12.89 -5.36 -10.54
N MET A 190 -13.36 -4.61 -11.54
CA MET A 190 -14.64 -3.89 -11.48
C MET A 190 -15.80 -4.87 -11.60
N ASP A 191 -15.71 -5.82 -12.53
CA ASP A 191 -16.73 -6.86 -12.75
C ASP A 191 -16.85 -7.82 -11.56
N ALA A 192 -15.73 -8.09 -10.87
CA ALA A 192 -15.69 -8.95 -9.68
C ALA A 192 -16.15 -8.26 -8.39
N CYS A 193 -16.35 -6.93 -8.38
CA CYS A 193 -16.75 -6.19 -7.19
C CYS A 193 -18.22 -6.43 -6.86
N PRO A 194 -18.59 -7.14 -5.76
CA PRO A 194 -19.98 -7.54 -5.53
C PRO A 194 -20.91 -6.34 -5.29
N THR A 195 -20.37 -5.22 -4.83
CA THR A 195 -21.12 -4.02 -4.45
C THR A 195 -20.98 -2.87 -5.44
N GLY A 196 -20.21 -3.06 -6.53
CA GLY A 196 -19.90 -1.97 -7.45
C GLY A 196 -19.14 -0.80 -6.80
N ALA A 197 -18.39 -1.05 -5.73
CA ALA A 197 -17.61 -0.02 -5.03
C ALA A 197 -16.52 0.60 -5.94
N LEU A 198 -16.03 -0.13 -6.93
CA LEU A 198 -15.16 0.39 -8.00
C LEU A 198 -16.02 1.00 -9.11
N GLU A 199 -16.55 2.19 -8.89
CA GLU A 199 -17.50 2.84 -9.79
C GLU A 199 -16.93 3.16 -11.17
N ARG A 200 -15.62 3.39 -11.24
CA ARG A 200 -14.81 3.51 -12.46
C ARG A 200 -13.35 3.20 -12.16
N ALA A 201 -12.54 3.10 -13.20
CA ALA A 201 -11.11 2.85 -13.06
C ALA A 201 -10.46 3.81 -12.06
N LYS A 202 -9.75 3.27 -11.09
CA LYS A 202 -9.07 4.00 -10.01
C LYS A 202 -10.01 4.82 -9.10
N ARG A 203 -11.31 4.55 -9.07
CA ARG A 203 -12.28 5.29 -8.26
C ARG A 203 -13.04 4.35 -7.34
N LEU A 204 -12.54 4.22 -6.13
CA LEU A 204 -13.17 3.41 -5.07
C LEU A 204 -14.05 4.30 -4.19
N ASN A 205 -15.34 3.94 -4.08
CA ASN A 205 -16.24 4.51 -3.11
C ASN A 205 -16.29 3.60 -1.87
N ALA A 206 -15.61 4.02 -0.78
CA ALA A 206 -15.53 3.21 0.44
C ALA A 206 -16.91 2.93 1.07
N ARG A 207 -17.89 3.82 0.91
CA ARG A 207 -19.28 3.59 1.41
C ARG A 207 -19.90 2.29 0.90
N LYS A 208 -19.45 1.80 -0.26
CA LYS A 208 -19.93 0.55 -0.86
C LYS A 208 -18.93 -0.60 -0.68
N CYS A 209 -17.70 -0.32 -0.25
CA CYS A 209 -16.63 -1.32 -0.18
C CYS A 209 -16.84 -2.29 0.98
N ILE A 210 -16.85 -3.59 0.70
CA ILE A 210 -17.00 -4.63 1.73
C ILE A 210 -15.89 -4.56 2.76
N SER A 211 -14.63 -4.29 2.35
CA SER A 211 -13.54 -4.11 3.30
C SER A 211 -13.80 -2.96 4.26
N TYR A 212 -14.27 -1.81 3.76
CA TYR A 212 -14.67 -0.71 4.63
C TYR A 212 -15.82 -1.11 5.57
N LEU A 213 -16.87 -1.73 5.04
CA LEU A 213 -18.06 -2.09 5.81
C LEU A 213 -17.78 -3.08 6.93
N THR A 214 -16.81 -3.99 6.74
CA THR A 214 -16.50 -5.06 7.70
C THR A 214 -15.33 -4.74 8.63
N ILE A 215 -14.54 -3.70 8.33
CA ILE A 215 -13.33 -3.36 9.11
C ILE A 215 -13.48 -1.98 9.78
N GLU A 216 -13.86 -0.96 9.01
CA GLU A 216 -13.81 0.44 9.44
C GLU A 216 -15.15 1.00 9.88
N HIS A 217 -16.25 0.50 9.27
CA HIS A 217 -17.59 0.99 9.56
C HIS A 217 -17.98 0.72 11.02
N ARG A 218 -18.57 1.72 11.66
CA ARG A 218 -19.13 1.61 13.02
C ARG A 218 -20.64 1.80 12.97
N GLY A 219 -21.39 0.83 13.47
CA GLY A 219 -22.84 0.83 13.45
C GLY A 219 -23.43 -0.28 12.57
N GLU A 220 -24.73 -0.21 12.32
CA GLU A 220 -25.43 -1.19 11.51
C GLU A 220 -25.10 -1.02 10.01
N ILE A 221 -24.84 -2.12 9.34
CA ILE A 221 -24.70 -2.14 7.88
C ILE A 221 -26.10 -2.12 7.28
N PRO A 222 -26.44 -1.19 6.36
CA PRO A 222 -27.74 -1.15 5.71
C PRO A 222 -28.10 -2.49 5.07
N ALA A 223 -29.36 -2.93 5.22
CA ALA A 223 -29.81 -4.26 4.79
C ALA A 223 -29.51 -4.57 3.31
N GLU A 224 -29.63 -3.56 2.43
CA GLU A 224 -29.27 -3.69 1.01
C GLU A 224 -27.79 -4.05 0.83
N GLN A 225 -26.89 -3.39 1.55
CA GLN A 225 -25.46 -3.67 1.48
C GLN A 225 -25.10 -4.99 2.19
N ALA A 226 -25.76 -5.29 3.31
CA ALA A 226 -25.57 -6.53 4.05
C ALA A 226 -25.86 -7.77 3.18
N SER A 227 -26.88 -7.72 2.32
CA SER A 227 -27.22 -8.80 1.39
C SER A 227 -26.11 -9.10 0.37
N LEU A 228 -25.23 -8.13 0.06
CA LEU A 228 -24.14 -8.25 -0.89
C LEU A 228 -22.83 -8.76 -0.24
N LEU A 229 -22.77 -8.84 1.08
CA LEU A 229 -21.58 -9.33 1.79
C LEU A 229 -21.34 -10.84 1.54
N GLY A 230 -22.43 -11.60 1.31
CA GLY A 230 -22.35 -13.07 1.24
C GLY A 230 -21.84 -13.64 2.56
N ASN A 231 -20.83 -14.51 2.51
CA ASN A 231 -20.20 -15.11 3.70
C ASN A 231 -18.99 -14.30 4.22
N ARG A 232 -18.78 -13.06 3.76
CA ARG A 232 -17.66 -12.20 4.17
C ARG A 232 -17.92 -11.57 5.52
N ILE A 233 -17.09 -11.91 6.49
CA ILE A 233 -17.17 -11.38 7.86
C ILE A 233 -16.06 -10.38 8.19
N TYR A 234 -14.95 -10.42 7.44
CA TYR A 234 -13.83 -9.50 7.62
C TYR A 234 -13.03 -9.32 6.33
N GLY A 235 -13.05 -8.11 5.76
CA GLY A 235 -12.32 -7.78 4.53
C GLY A 235 -12.91 -8.37 3.26
N CYS A 236 -12.20 -8.18 2.15
CA CYS A 236 -12.66 -8.61 0.81
C CYS A 236 -11.46 -8.67 -0.15
N ASP A 237 -11.13 -9.83 -0.71
CA ASP A 237 -9.95 -10.03 -1.59
C ASP A 237 -10.19 -9.93 -3.12
N PRO A 238 -11.41 -9.89 -3.71
CA PRO A 238 -11.63 -9.94 -5.16
C PRO A 238 -10.91 -8.87 -5.99
N CYS A 239 -10.55 -7.73 -5.39
CA CYS A 239 -9.72 -6.72 -6.04
C CYS A 239 -8.27 -7.18 -6.13
#